data_2b87bb261a3022705bed3ab47573ecee
#
_entry.id   2b87bb261a3022705bed3ab47573ecee
#
_cell.length_a   1.000
_cell.length_b   1.000
_cell.length_c   1.000
_cell.angle_alpha   90.00
_cell.angle_beta   90.00
_cell.angle_gamma   90.00
#
_symmetry.space_group_name_H-M   'P 1'
#
loop_
_entity.id
_entity.type
_entity.pdbx_description
1 polymer ?
#
loop_
_entity_poly.entity_id
_entity_poly.type
_entity_poly.pdbx_seq_one_letter_code
_entity_poly.pdbx_strand_id
1 'polypeptide(L)'
;MSKLNYKYIAVEGNIGAGKTTLAKFLSSNLNGALLLEEFEDNQFLKAFYMGEDFAIHSELQFILDRSRQLADFFSSKHSLVFSDYVPQKSLIFSKINLTKTQFNVVSNLSQILYRPFESPDLIIFIEREVDELIENILKRGRVFEREIDETYIQSIMEGYERWLKQLKQPVLRIK
;
A
#
# COMPACT_ATOMS: atom_id res chain seq x y z
N MET A 1 -23.74 17.02 -11.93
CA MET A 1 -22.67 16.15 -11.44
C MET A 1 -23.21 15.37 -10.25
N SER A 2 -23.26 14.04 -10.33
CA SER A 2 -23.66 13.20 -9.20
C SER A 2 -22.65 13.41 -8.05
N LYS A 3 -23.17 13.68 -6.85
CA LYS A 3 -22.35 13.88 -5.66
C LYS A 3 -21.64 12.57 -5.34
N LEU A 4 -20.31 12.57 -5.32
CA LEU A 4 -19.55 11.42 -4.82
C LEU A 4 -19.96 11.18 -3.36
N ASN A 5 -20.41 9.97 -3.06
CA ASN A 5 -20.81 9.60 -1.70
C ASN A 5 -19.63 9.16 -0.82
N TYR A 6 -18.42 9.08 -1.40
CA TYR A 6 -17.19 8.67 -0.73
C TYR A 6 -16.34 9.89 -0.38
N LYS A 7 -15.75 9.89 0.82
CA LYS A 7 -14.86 10.95 1.31
C LYS A 7 -13.40 10.52 1.34
N TYR A 8 -13.15 9.23 1.52
CA TYR A 8 -11.81 8.68 1.51
C TYR A 8 -11.75 7.49 0.56
N ILE A 9 -11.00 7.64 -0.52
CA ILE A 9 -10.83 6.64 -1.58
C ILE A 9 -9.36 6.23 -1.62
N ALA A 10 -9.08 4.95 -1.43
CA ALA A 10 -7.73 4.42 -1.55
C ALA A 10 -7.56 3.65 -2.86
N VAL A 11 -6.44 3.86 -3.52
CA VAL A 11 -6.01 3.10 -4.69
C VAL A 11 -5.03 2.03 -4.24
N GLU A 12 -5.36 0.78 -4.48
CA GLU A 12 -4.54 -0.37 -4.14
C GLU A 12 -4.23 -1.26 -5.34
N GLY A 13 -3.27 -2.13 -5.18
CA GLY A 13 -2.77 -3.04 -6.21
C GLY A 13 -1.32 -3.43 -5.94
N ASN A 14 -0.80 -4.34 -6.71
CA ASN A 14 0.55 -4.87 -6.56
C ASN A 14 1.64 -3.81 -6.81
N ILE A 15 2.89 -4.16 -6.56
CA ILE A 15 4.05 -3.36 -6.97
C ILE A 15 4.00 -3.21 -8.52
N GLY A 16 4.21 -1.99 -9.02
CA GLY A 16 4.13 -1.72 -10.46
C GLY A 16 2.73 -1.52 -11.03
N ALA A 17 1.65 -1.65 -10.24
CA ALA A 17 0.27 -1.54 -10.75
C ALA A 17 -0.16 -0.14 -11.22
N GLY A 18 0.57 0.93 -10.84
CA GLY A 18 0.24 2.30 -11.23
C GLY A 18 -0.59 3.09 -10.21
N LYS A 19 -0.66 2.64 -8.95
CA LYS A 19 -1.44 3.25 -7.85
C LYS A 19 -1.23 4.76 -7.72
N THR A 20 0.01 5.18 -7.59
CA THR A 20 0.37 6.59 -7.41
C THR A 20 -0.07 7.46 -8.58
N THR A 21 0.04 6.95 -9.80
CA THR A 21 -0.40 7.65 -11.02
C THR A 21 -1.91 7.88 -10.99
N LEU A 22 -2.68 6.84 -10.67
CA LEU A 22 -4.13 6.94 -10.59
C LEU A 22 -4.58 7.83 -9.42
N ALA A 23 -3.98 7.69 -8.24
CA ALA A 23 -4.31 8.54 -7.08
C ALA A 23 -4.07 10.03 -7.38
N LYS A 24 -2.95 10.37 -8.01
CA LYS A 24 -2.64 11.74 -8.45
C LYS A 24 -3.66 12.24 -9.49
N PHE A 25 -4.00 11.41 -10.47
CA PHE A 25 -4.98 11.76 -11.50
C PHE A 25 -6.36 12.06 -10.88
N LEU A 26 -6.84 11.18 -9.99
CA LEU A 26 -8.13 11.36 -9.33
C LEU A 26 -8.15 12.60 -8.43
N SER A 27 -7.10 12.79 -7.62
CA SER A 27 -6.95 13.96 -6.75
C SER A 27 -7.02 15.26 -7.55
N SER A 28 -6.28 15.36 -8.65
CA SER A 28 -6.24 16.56 -9.49
C SER A 28 -7.57 16.84 -10.19
N ASN A 29 -8.25 15.80 -10.69
CA ASN A 29 -9.51 15.98 -11.44
C ASN A 29 -10.73 16.20 -10.54
N LEU A 30 -10.70 15.69 -9.32
CA LEU A 30 -11.82 15.77 -8.37
C LEU A 30 -11.55 16.76 -7.23
N ASN A 31 -10.43 17.48 -7.29
CA ASN A 31 -10.03 18.47 -6.28
C ASN A 31 -10.00 17.91 -4.85
N GLY A 32 -9.44 16.71 -4.68
CA GLY A 32 -9.28 16.04 -3.40
C GLY A 32 -7.87 16.17 -2.84
N ALA A 33 -7.72 16.05 -1.53
CA ALA A 33 -6.41 15.96 -0.89
C ALA A 33 -5.73 14.63 -1.27
N LEU A 34 -4.41 14.65 -1.39
CA LEU A 34 -3.61 13.50 -1.83
C LEU A 34 -2.71 13.02 -0.71
N LEU A 35 -2.85 11.74 -0.35
CA LEU A 35 -2.00 11.05 0.62
C LEU A 35 -1.20 9.97 -0.13
N LEU A 36 0.10 10.19 -0.27
CA LEU A 36 1.01 9.25 -0.94
C LEU A 36 1.89 8.51 0.05
N GLU A 37 2.18 7.26 -0.25
CA GLU A 37 3.08 6.44 0.54
C GLU A 37 4.52 6.99 0.48
N GLU A 38 5.11 7.27 1.63
CA GLU A 38 6.52 7.60 1.78
C GLU A 38 7.30 6.32 2.09
N PHE A 39 8.28 6.00 1.26
CA PHE A 39 9.10 4.78 1.42
C PHE A 39 10.58 5.04 1.11
N GLU A 40 10.92 6.23 0.58
CA GLU A 40 12.28 6.54 0.12
C GLU A 40 13.29 6.56 1.28
N ASP A 41 12.82 6.95 2.47
CA ASP A 41 13.62 7.02 3.69
C ASP A 41 13.75 5.67 4.42
N ASN A 42 13.03 4.62 3.96
CA ASN A 42 13.18 3.30 4.53
C ASN A 42 14.48 2.64 4.05
N GLN A 43 15.54 2.85 4.82
CA GLN A 43 16.86 2.30 4.53
C GLN A 43 16.91 0.77 4.55
N PHE A 44 16.03 0.13 5.36
CA PHE A 44 15.98 -1.32 5.47
C PHE A 44 15.31 -1.97 4.27
N LEU A 45 14.42 -1.26 3.55
CA LEU A 45 13.77 -1.77 2.35
C LEU A 45 14.79 -2.11 1.25
N LYS A 46 15.77 -1.23 1.07
CA LYS A 46 16.83 -1.44 0.07
C LYS A 46 17.67 -2.65 0.40
N ALA A 47 18.12 -2.76 1.65
CA ALA A 47 18.90 -3.90 2.15
C ALA A 47 18.10 -5.22 2.05
N PHE A 48 16.82 -5.20 2.41
CA PHE A 48 15.94 -6.35 2.29
C PHE A 48 15.83 -6.85 0.83
N TYR A 49 15.60 -5.97 -0.14
CA TYR A 49 15.54 -6.38 -1.55
C TYR A 49 16.89 -6.82 -2.12
N MET A 50 18.00 -6.44 -1.50
CA MET A 50 19.35 -6.95 -1.82
C MET A 50 19.67 -8.30 -1.16
N GLY A 51 18.70 -8.93 -0.50
CA GLY A 51 18.84 -10.26 0.11
C GLY A 51 19.40 -10.26 1.54
N GLU A 52 19.52 -9.09 2.18
CA GLU A 52 19.96 -8.98 3.58
C GLU A 52 18.79 -9.28 4.55
N ASP A 53 19.10 -9.75 5.76
CA ASP A 53 18.12 -10.12 6.79
C ASP A 53 17.51 -8.90 7.51
N PHE A 54 16.90 -8.01 6.74
CA PHE A 54 16.23 -6.79 7.23
C PHE A 54 14.72 -6.76 7.03
N ALA A 55 14.09 -7.91 6.73
CA ALA A 55 12.65 -7.97 6.46
C ALA A 55 11.82 -7.35 7.60
N ILE A 56 12.04 -7.78 8.85
CA ILE A 56 11.29 -7.26 10.00
C ILE A 56 11.55 -5.77 10.24
N HIS A 57 12.78 -5.32 10.06
CA HIS A 57 13.14 -3.91 10.23
C HIS A 57 12.43 -3.03 9.20
N SER A 58 12.41 -3.49 7.94
CA SER A 58 11.69 -2.80 6.87
C SER A 58 10.19 -2.69 7.15
N GLU A 59 9.56 -3.78 7.59
CA GLU A 59 8.12 -3.79 7.89
C GLU A 59 7.77 -2.90 9.09
N LEU A 60 8.59 -2.91 10.15
CA LEU A 60 8.41 -2.04 11.31
C LEU A 60 8.57 -0.55 10.94
N GLN A 61 9.57 -0.23 10.12
CA GLN A 61 9.78 1.13 9.64
C GLN A 61 8.56 1.63 8.85
N PHE A 62 8.02 0.82 7.94
CA PHE A 62 6.78 1.16 7.22
C PHE A 62 5.61 1.43 8.15
N ILE A 63 5.42 0.63 9.20
CA ILE A 63 4.32 0.82 10.14
C ILE A 63 4.46 2.15 10.90
N LEU A 64 5.67 2.47 11.36
CA LEU A 64 5.95 3.70 12.10
C LEU A 64 5.78 4.92 11.19
N ASP A 65 6.36 4.90 9.99
CA ASP A 65 6.29 6.03 9.05
C ASP A 65 4.86 6.29 8.59
N ARG A 66 4.11 5.24 8.23
CA ARG A 66 2.69 5.38 7.87
C ARG A 66 1.84 5.89 9.02
N SER A 67 2.08 5.45 10.26
CA SER A 67 1.31 5.94 11.42
C SER A 67 1.57 7.43 11.65
N ARG A 68 2.82 7.89 11.54
CA ARG A 68 3.18 9.30 11.62
C ARG A 68 2.53 10.09 10.48
N GLN A 69 2.68 9.64 9.25
CA GLN A 69 2.12 10.28 8.07
C GLN A 69 0.60 10.43 8.15
N LEU A 70 -0.10 9.40 8.61
CA LEU A 70 -1.54 9.46 8.82
C LEU A 70 -1.93 10.47 9.91
N ALA A 71 -1.17 10.52 11.01
CA ALA A 71 -1.41 11.48 12.08
C ALA A 71 -1.23 12.92 11.59
N ASP A 72 -0.16 13.19 10.85
CA ASP A 72 0.13 14.50 10.27
C ASP A 72 -0.94 14.89 9.25
N PHE A 73 -1.28 13.99 8.32
CA PHE A 73 -2.25 14.26 7.27
C PHE A 73 -3.66 14.51 7.82
N PHE A 74 -4.16 13.66 8.71
CA PHE A 74 -5.48 13.79 9.30
C PHE A 74 -5.56 14.76 10.50
N SER A 75 -4.46 15.46 10.84
CA SER A 75 -4.50 16.63 11.72
C SER A 75 -5.36 17.74 11.13
N SER A 76 -5.47 17.80 9.82
CA SER A 76 -6.33 18.71 9.06
C SER A 76 -7.57 17.98 8.53
N LYS A 77 -8.68 18.72 8.39
CA LYS A 77 -9.92 18.16 7.81
C LYS A 77 -9.89 18.29 6.29
N HIS A 78 -10.18 17.18 5.62
CA HIS A 78 -10.31 17.11 4.17
C HIS A 78 -11.72 16.72 3.78
N SER A 79 -12.27 17.34 2.73
CA SER A 79 -13.62 17.01 2.20
C SER A 79 -13.62 15.74 1.34
N LEU A 80 -12.49 15.48 0.67
CA LEU A 80 -12.26 14.33 -0.18
C LEU A 80 -10.78 13.98 -0.13
N VAL A 81 -10.46 12.71 0.06
CA VAL A 81 -9.09 12.18 0.16
C VAL A 81 -8.89 11.08 -0.86
N PHE A 82 -7.75 11.12 -1.54
CA PHE A 82 -7.22 10.03 -2.36
C PHE A 82 -5.88 9.57 -1.79
N SER A 83 -5.70 8.27 -1.59
CA SER A 83 -4.41 7.69 -1.20
C SER A 83 -3.95 6.63 -2.20
N ASP A 84 -2.65 6.38 -2.28
CA ASP A 84 -2.08 5.30 -3.07
C ASP A 84 -1.68 4.09 -2.21
N TYR A 85 -2.20 4.05 -0.99
CA TYR A 85 -2.06 2.91 -0.08
C TYR A 85 -3.17 2.90 0.98
N VAL A 86 -3.35 1.71 1.60
CA VAL A 86 -4.05 1.57 2.88
C VAL A 86 -3.05 1.06 3.94
N PRO A 87 -3.19 1.45 5.21
CA PRO A 87 -2.28 0.99 6.28
C PRO A 87 -2.21 -0.54 6.39
N GLN A 88 -3.33 -1.23 6.17
CA GLN A 88 -3.45 -2.69 6.25
C GLN A 88 -2.60 -3.44 5.21
N LYS A 89 -2.16 -2.77 4.15
CA LYS A 89 -1.20 -3.29 3.16
C LYS A 89 0.05 -3.88 3.84
N SER A 90 0.54 -3.27 4.93
CA SER A 90 1.67 -3.80 5.70
C SER A 90 1.49 -5.27 6.07
N LEU A 91 0.27 -5.69 6.42
CA LEU A 91 0.01 -7.07 6.84
C LEU A 91 0.09 -8.08 5.68
N ILE A 92 -0.16 -7.64 4.44
CA ILE A 92 -0.01 -8.48 3.26
C ILE A 92 1.47 -8.82 3.07
N PHE A 93 2.32 -7.80 3.05
CA PHE A 93 3.76 -7.94 2.87
C PHE A 93 4.41 -8.65 4.06
N SER A 94 4.10 -8.26 5.28
CA SER A 94 4.64 -8.88 6.49
C SER A 94 4.32 -10.38 6.55
N LYS A 95 3.16 -10.80 6.06
CA LYS A 95 2.79 -12.23 6.06
C LYS A 95 3.60 -13.07 5.07
N ILE A 96 4.13 -12.43 4.02
CA ILE A 96 4.97 -13.08 3.01
C ILE A 96 6.43 -13.08 3.48
N ASN A 97 6.88 -11.95 4.04
CA ASN A 97 8.29 -11.69 4.30
C ASN A 97 8.77 -12.17 5.67
N LEU A 98 7.87 -12.41 6.62
CA LEU A 98 8.21 -12.65 8.02
C LEU A 98 7.86 -14.05 8.50
N THR A 99 8.61 -14.53 9.48
CA THR A 99 8.23 -15.71 10.26
C THR A 99 6.92 -15.46 11.01
N LYS A 100 6.20 -16.52 11.38
CA LYS A 100 4.93 -16.43 12.13
C LYS A 100 5.07 -15.59 13.42
N THR A 101 6.18 -15.75 14.14
CA THR A 101 6.43 -15.00 15.39
C THR A 101 6.60 -13.51 15.10
N GLN A 102 7.42 -13.16 14.12
CA GLN A 102 7.64 -11.77 13.70
C GLN A 102 6.36 -11.13 13.18
N PHE A 103 5.60 -11.86 12.34
CA PHE A 103 4.30 -11.40 11.83
C PHE A 103 3.33 -11.05 12.96
N ASN A 104 3.24 -11.89 14.01
CA ASN A 104 2.35 -11.62 15.15
C ASN A 104 2.71 -10.30 15.85
N VAL A 105 4.02 -10.03 16.05
CA VAL A 105 4.49 -8.76 16.64
C VAL A 105 4.09 -7.57 15.76
N VAL A 106 4.39 -7.64 14.46
CA VAL A 106 4.08 -6.60 13.49
C VAL A 106 2.57 -6.36 13.40
N SER A 107 1.76 -7.42 13.36
CA SER A 107 0.31 -7.35 13.32
C SER A 107 -0.29 -6.67 14.56
N ASN A 108 0.19 -7.03 15.75
CA ASN A 108 -0.27 -6.42 17.00
C ASN A 108 0.08 -4.92 17.04
N LEU A 109 1.31 -4.57 16.67
CA LEU A 109 1.75 -3.17 16.62
C LEU A 109 0.93 -2.36 15.63
N SER A 110 0.69 -2.89 14.42
CA SER A 110 -0.09 -2.21 13.39
C SER A 110 -1.54 -1.94 13.85
N GLN A 111 -2.16 -2.89 14.55
CA GLN A 111 -3.51 -2.70 15.11
C GLN A 111 -3.57 -1.56 16.13
N ILE A 112 -2.54 -1.43 16.97
CA ILE A 112 -2.47 -0.35 17.98
C ILE A 112 -2.28 1.00 17.27
N LEU A 113 -1.33 1.09 16.35
CA LEU A 113 -0.93 2.34 15.72
C LEU A 113 -1.96 2.85 14.70
N TYR A 114 -2.67 1.95 13.99
CA TYR A 114 -3.63 2.35 12.97
C TYR A 114 -5.06 2.51 13.48
N ARG A 115 -5.35 2.02 14.70
CA ARG A 115 -6.69 2.12 15.32
C ARG A 115 -7.28 3.53 15.35
N PRO A 116 -6.51 4.62 15.56
CA PRO A 116 -7.06 5.97 15.59
C PRO A 116 -7.54 6.51 14.25
N PHE A 117 -7.13 5.89 13.13
CA PHE A 117 -7.36 6.43 11.79
C PHE A 117 -8.56 5.79 11.10
N GLU A 118 -9.27 6.62 10.32
CA GLU A 118 -10.40 6.17 9.50
C GLU A 118 -9.91 5.24 8.38
N SER A 119 -10.73 4.24 8.08
CA SER A 119 -10.52 3.39 6.91
C SER A 119 -11.12 4.05 5.66
N PRO A 120 -10.60 3.78 4.46
CA PRO A 120 -11.23 4.24 3.22
C PRO A 120 -12.68 3.79 3.08
N ASP A 121 -13.51 4.66 2.52
CA ASP A 121 -14.91 4.36 2.18
C ASP A 121 -15.02 3.50 0.92
N LEU A 122 -14.06 3.62 0.02
CA LEU A 122 -13.96 2.88 -1.24
C LEU A 122 -12.51 2.50 -1.50
N ILE A 123 -12.30 1.28 -1.98
CA ILE A 123 -11.00 0.84 -2.51
C ILE A 123 -11.12 0.68 -4.03
N ILE A 124 -10.24 1.34 -4.76
CA ILE A 124 -10.02 1.09 -6.19
C ILE A 124 -8.82 0.15 -6.29
N PHE A 125 -9.07 -1.08 -6.73
CA PHE A 125 -8.04 -2.08 -6.87
C PHE A 125 -7.64 -2.24 -8.32
N ILE A 126 -6.35 -1.98 -8.64
CA ILE A 126 -5.81 -2.11 -9.98
C ILE A 126 -5.31 -3.54 -10.17
N GLU A 127 -5.97 -4.25 -11.09
CA GLU A 127 -5.57 -5.59 -11.52
C GLU A 127 -4.60 -5.49 -12.69
N ARG A 128 -3.50 -6.22 -12.61
CA ARG A 128 -2.49 -6.36 -13.67
C ARG A 128 -1.98 -7.77 -13.70
N GLU A 129 -1.64 -8.26 -14.89
CA GLU A 129 -0.94 -9.54 -15.02
C GLU A 129 0.52 -9.42 -14.55
N VAL A 130 1.12 -10.54 -14.13
CA VAL A 130 2.48 -10.55 -13.55
C VAL A 130 3.49 -9.94 -14.49
N ASP A 131 3.42 -10.26 -15.79
CA ASP A 131 4.34 -9.75 -16.82
C ASP A 131 4.25 -8.21 -16.93
N GLU A 132 3.03 -7.66 -16.89
CA GLU A 132 2.83 -6.20 -16.91
C GLU A 132 3.43 -5.53 -15.67
N LEU A 133 3.30 -6.16 -14.49
CA LEU A 133 3.87 -5.63 -13.25
C LEU A 133 5.38 -5.61 -13.30
N ILE A 134 6.01 -6.69 -13.73
CA ILE A 134 7.47 -6.79 -13.89
C ILE A 134 7.97 -5.75 -14.90
N GLU A 135 7.30 -5.63 -16.05
CA GLU A 135 7.65 -4.61 -17.04
C GLU A 135 7.60 -3.19 -16.48
N ASN A 136 6.55 -2.88 -15.70
CA ASN A 136 6.38 -1.58 -15.06
C ASN A 136 7.44 -1.31 -13.98
N ILE A 137 7.82 -2.33 -13.20
CA ILE A 137 8.90 -2.26 -12.21
C ILE A 137 10.22 -1.93 -12.90
N LEU A 138 10.54 -2.64 -13.98
CA LEU A 138 11.76 -2.42 -14.76
C LEU A 138 11.78 -1.02 -15.43
N LYS A 139 10.66 -0.60 -16.02
CA LYS A 139 10.52 0.75 -16.61
C LYS A 139 10.71 1.87 -15.59
N ARG A 140 10.21 1.67 -14.35
CA ARG A 140 10.38 2.63 -13.26
C ARG A 140 11.84 2.80 -12.84
N GLY A 141 12.66 1.75 -13.00
CA GLY A 141 14.11 1.80 -12.92
C GLY A 141 14.69 1.97 -11.51
N ARG A 142 13.96 1.63 -10.45
CA ARG A 142 14.48 1.62 -9.08
C ARG A 142 15.47 0.48 -8.92
N VAL A 143 16.73 0.81 -8.63
CA VAL A 143 17.83 -0.16 -8.60
C VAL A 143 17.55 -1.32 -7.64
N PHE A 144 17.02 -1.05 -6.45
CA PHE A 144 16.75 -2.05 -5.42
C PHE A 144 15.53 -2.95 -5.74
N GLU A 145 14.68 -2.59 -6.70
CA GLU A 145 13.54 -3.40 -7.12
C GLU A 145 13.87 -4.39 -8.25
N ARG A 146 15.09 -4.37 -8.80
CA ARG A 146 15.49 -5.22 -9.92
C ARG A 146 15.53 -6.71 -9.59
N GLU A 147 15.71 -7.03 -8.32
CA GLU A 147 15.76 -8.41 -7.82
C GLU A 147 14.37 -8.97 -7.47
N ILE A 148 13.30 -8.17 -7.66
CA ILE A 148 11.93 -8.64 -7.47
C ILE A 148 11.58 -9.61 -8.59
N ASP A 149 11.33 -10.88 -8.22
CA ASP A 149 10.97 -11.92 -9.15
C ASP A 149 9.45 -12.13 -9.28
N GLU A 150 9.06 -12.91 -10.27
CA GLU A 150 7.66 -13.24 -10.55
C GLU A 150 7.00 -13.98 -9.38
N THR A 151 7.73 -14.85 -8.69
CA THR A 151 7.22 -15.64 -7.55
C THR A 151 6.81 -14.73 -6.40
N TYR A 152 7.63 -13.70 -6.14
CA TYR A 152 7.30 -12.71 -5.12
C TYR A 152 6.08 -11.87 -5.50
N ILE A 153 6.00 -11.41 -6.74
CA ILE A 153 4.83 -10.68 -7.26
C ILE A 153 3.57 -11.53 -7.18
N GLN A 154 3.65 -12.82 -7.54
CA GLN A 154 2.53 -13.76 -7.44
C GLN A 154 2.08 -13.93 -5.99
N SER A 155 3.02 -14.07 -5.05
CA SER A 155 2.72 -14.20 -3.61
C SER A 155 1.98 -12.96 -3.07
N ILE A 156 2.36 -11.76 -3.53
CA ILE A 156 1.67 -10.51 -3.18
C ILE A 156 0.26 -10.49 -3.78
N MET A 157 0.09 -10.90 -5.06
CA MET A 157 -1.25 -10.99 -5.69
C MET A 157 -2.19 -11.88 -4.88
N GLU A 158 -1.74 -13.07 -4.50
CA GLU A 158 -2.52 -13.96 -3.65
C GLU A 158 -2.82 -13.37 -2.27
N GLY A 159 -1.88 -12.60 -1.72
CA GLY A 159 -2.06 -11.85 -0.48
C GLY A 159 -3.19 -10.82 -0.61
N TYR A 160 -3.19 -10.04 -1.69
CA TYR A 160 -4.25 -9.08 -1.99
C TYR A 160 -5.61 -9.77 -2.19
N GLU A 161 -5.68 -10.87 -2.95
CA GLU A 161 -6.94 -11.60 -3.16
C GLU A 161 -7.54 -12.10 -1.84
N ARG A 162 -6.71 -12.61 -0.93
CA ARG A 162 -7.17 -13.01 0.41
C ARG A 162 -7.66 -11.83 1.23
N TRP A 163 -6.96 -10.70 1.17
CA TRP A 163 -7.33 -9.49 1.88
C TRP A 163 -8.62 -8.87 1.35
N LEU A 164 -8.76 -8.73 0.02
CA LEU A 164 -9.96 -8.17 -0.63
C LEU A 164 -11.24 -8.94 -0.26
N LYS A 165 -11.16 -10.27 -0.13
CA LYS A 165 -12.31 -11.10 0.30
C LYS A 165 -12.77 -10.85 1.74
N GLN A 166 -11.93 -10.22 2.58
CA GLN A 166 -12.22 -9.92 3.97
C GLN A 166 -12.73 -8.50 4.17
N LEU A 167 -12.65 -7.66 3.15
CA LEU A 167 -13.08 -6.27 3.23
C LEU A 167 -14.60 -6.15 3.36
N LYS A 168 -15.01 -5.19 4.17
CA LYS A 168 -16.43 -4.77 4.29
C LYS A 168 -16.74 -3.58 3.40
N GLN A 169 -15.74 -2.80 3.06
CA GLN A 169 -15.85 -1.65 2.18
C GLN A 169 -16.07 -2.11 0.73
N PRO A 170 -16.78 -1.32 -0.08
CA PRO A 170 -16.88 -1.57 -1.51
C PRO A 170 -15.50 -1.53 -2.18
N VAL A 171 -15.31 -2.44 -3.13
CA VAL A 171 -14.11 -2.54 -3.95
C VAL A 171 -14.48 -2.38 -5.41
N LEU A 172 -13.89 -1.39 -6.06
CA LEU A 172 -13.95 -1.23 -7.52
C LEU A 172 -12.69 -1.82 -8.13
N ARG A 173 -12.81 -2.94 -8.85
CA ARG A 173 -11.71 -3.54 -9.59
C ARG A 173 -11.61 -2.92 -10.98
N ILE A 174 -10.40 -2.55 -11.39
CA ILE A 174 -10.11 -1.98 -12.73
C ILE A 174 -8.87 -2.66 -13.31
N LYS A 175 -8.81 -2.73 -14.63
CA LYS A 175 -7.65 -3.24 -15.38
C LYS A 175 -6.88 -2.11 -16.04
#